data_da9a335c36ddf962566448dfd7aca653
#
_entry.id   da9a335c36ddf962566448dfd7aca653
#
_cell.length_a   1.000
_cell.length_b   1.000
_cell.length_c   1.000
_cell.angle_alpha   90.00
_cell.angle_beta   90.00
_cell.angle_gamma   90.00
#
_symmetry.space_group_name_H-M   'P 1'
#
loop_
_entity.id
_entity.type
_entity.pdbx_description
1 polymer ?
#
loop_
_entity_poly.entity_id
_entity_poly.type
_entity_poly.pdbx_seq_one_letter_code
_entity_poly.pdbx_strand_id
1 'polypeptide(L)'
;MRRIICILATVLLVLPVLSIGDEEKAKDKNAKLAIAVQADNGNLLTRYLDRAEIHPPVILGRLTIFPITLKSVNRLENVLTMSEAFEKKLLVVEELPSAQVPKARFTNKSENKMIFVMAGAVIVGGKQNRTLTTDALLGPNSSTVLNVYCVQRGRWTGKKGFEKILIAPQNIRARAMQKAGQGEIWREVARTSRKFKASDPTGDLVVVLSKQEKAKHFATLRKRIVTKLPEKCVGIVVAKDNKIIGADLFNSPELFTRMKDKVLNAYLGQYTQEELGITAKGGFIVQRPTQKDVRNYLQACYKASFEQGNLRGVGRIYHIRGARYGETLGFENRYMVHTTLMQKIVKKPVNIQNQQVIPVRPNVQIRRGLQRRRSESR
;
A
#
# COMPACT_ATOMS: atom_id res chain seq x y z
N MET A 1 80.12 15.33 20.77
CA MET A 1 78.97 16.12 21.32
C MET A 1 78.16 16.71 20.16
N ARG A 2 77.09 16.10 19.77
CA ARG A 2 76.12 16.63 18.76
C ARG A 2 74.79 16.90 19.45
N ARG A 3 74.41 18.15 19.50
CA ARG A 3 73.11 18.59 20.05
C ARG A 3 72.05 18.35 18.99
N ILE A 4 70.96 17.58 19.33
CA ILE A 4 69.77 17.39 18.55
C ILE A 4 68.81 18.48 18.99
N ILE A 5 68.36 19.35 18.05
CA ILE A 5 67.34 20.35 18.25
C ILE A 5 66.02 19.71 17.79
N CYS A 6 65.10 19.45 18.73
CA CYS A 6 63.71 19.10 18.41
C CYS A 6 62.91 20.36 18.04
N ILE A 7 62.44 20.42 16.79
CA ILE A 7 61.47 21.44 16.35
C ILE A 7 60.08 20.84 16.54
N LEU A 8 59.32 21.38 17.51
CA LEU A 8 57.88 21.12 17.64
C LEU A 8 57.14 21.93 16.55
N ALA A 9 56.59 21.25 15.57
CA ALA A 9 55.64 21.86 14.64
C ALA A 9 54.24 21.85 15.24
N THR A 10 53.76 23.02 15.63
CA THR A 10 52.36 23.24 16.08
C THR A 10 51.48 23.33 14.82
N VAL A 11 50.70 22.30 14.57
CA VAL A 11 49.67 22.32 13.52
C VAL A 11 48.48 23.08 14.07
N LEU A 12 48.26 24.29 13.58
CA LEU A 12 47.05 25.09 13.86
C LEU A 12 45.93 24.60 12.97
N LEU A 13 44.96 23.86 13.55
CA LEU A 13 43.75 23.45 12.85
C LEU A 13 42.83 24.69 12.73
N VAL A 14 42.79 25.30 11.57
CA VAL A 14 41.82 26.35 11.23
C VAL A 14 40.51 25.65 10.85
N LEU A 15 39.57 25.58 11.79
CA LEU A 15 38.17 25.24 11.50
C LEU A 15 37.53 26.42 10.77
N PRO A 16 36.85 26.24 9.67
CA PRO A 16 36.09 27.31 9.02
C PRO A 16 34.92 27.71 9.94
N VAL A 17 34.97 28.91 10.49
CA VAL A 17 33.85 29.54 11.15
C VAL A 17 32.80 29.85 10.09
N LEU A 18 31.78 29.03 9.95
CA LEU A 18 30.59 29.36 9.18
C LEU A 18 29.92 30.55 9.84
N SER A 19 29.77 31.63 9.12
CA SER A 19 29.13 32.86 9.62
C SER A 19 27.64 32.58 9.85
N ILE A 20 27.08 33.14 10.94
CA ILE A 20 25.65 33.06 11.29
C ILE A 20 24.76 33.48 10.11
N GLY A 21 25.23 34.36 9.23
CA GLY A 21 24.51 34.79 8.01
C GLY A 21 24.39 33.72 6.92
N ASP A 22 25.29 32.71 6.88
CA ASP A 22 25.23 31.65 5.89
C ASP A 22 24.26 30.55 6.30
N GLU A 23 24.13 30.29 7.61
CA GLU A 23 23.09 29.37 8.13
C GLU A 23 21.68 29.93 7.98
N GLU A 24 21.49 31.23 8.16
CA GLU A 24 20.19 31.90 8.02
C GLU A 24 19.75 31.94 6.54
N LYS A 25 20.67 32.23 5.61
CA LYS A 25 20.44 32.17 4.16
C LYS A 25 20.16 30.70 3.70
N ALA A 26 20.82 29.71 4.27
CA ALA A 26 20.57 28.30 3.97
C ALA A 26 19.21 27.86 4.50
N LYS A 27 18.80 28.32 5.68
CA LYS A 27 17.47 28.06 6.25
C LYS A 27 16.36 28.72 5.43
N ASP A 28 16.55 29.99 5.01
CA ASP A 28 15.59 30.71 4.18
C ASP A 28 15.49 30.11 2.76
N LYS A 29 16.60 29.70 2.17
CA LYS A 29 16.63 28.99 0.89
C LYS A 29 15.95 27.62 0.97
N ASN A 30 16.15 26.88 2.06
CA ASN A 30 15.50 25.62 2.30
C ASN A 30 14.01 25.81 2.63
N ALA A 31 13.61 26.85 3.35
CA ALA A 31 12.22 27.21 3.58
C ALA A 31 11.52 27.64 2.29
N LYS A 32 12.15 28.47 1.46
CA LYS A 32 11.63 28.85 0.12
C LYS A 32 11.55 27.66 -0.83
N LEU A 33 12.53 26.76 -0.79
CA LEU A 33 12.50 25.51 -1.57
C LEU A 33 11.38 24.59 -1.06
N ALA A 34 11.17 24.49 0.26
CA ALA A 34 10.07 23.72 0.86
C ALA A 34 8.70 24.32 0.51
N ILE A 35 8.56 25.64 0.49
CA ILE A 35 7.32 26.34 0.09
C ILE A 35 7.07 26.16 -1.42
N ALA A 36 8.10 26.32 -2.27
CA ALA A 36 7.98 26.08 -3.71
C ALA A 36 7.65 24.61 -4.02
N VAL A 37 8.25 23.68 -3.28
CA VAL A 37 7.95 22.23 -3.37
C VAL A 37 6.53 21.92 -2.87
N GLN A 38 6.02 22.61 -1.83
CA GLN A 38 4.63 22.48 -1.40
C GLN A 38 3.63 22.99 -2.43
N ALA A 39 3.90 24.13 -3.08
CA ALA A 39 3.04 24.67 -4.12
C ALA A 39 2.98 23.78 -5.38
N ASP A 40 4.06 23.08 -5.70
CA ASP A 40 4.14 22.19 -6.87
C ASP A 40 3.55 20.80 -6.61
N ASN A 41 3.50 20.35 -5.35
CA ASN A 41 3.09 18.99 -4.96
C ASN A 41 1.56 18.78 -4.96
N GLY A 42 0.77 19.80 -4.63
CA GLY A 42 -0.68 19.81 -4.84
C GLY A 42 -1.04 19.78 -6.32
N ASN A 43 -0.14 20.23 -7.14
CA ASN A 43 -0.33 20.45 -8.56
C ASN A 43 -0.33 19.13 -9.40
N LEU A 44 0.33 18.03 -8.98
CA LEU A 44 0.30 16.78 -9.74
C LEU A 44 -1.09 16.16 -9.82
N LEU A 45 -1.77 16.03 -8.70
CA LEU A 45 -3.12 15.47 -8.66
C LEU A 45 -4.14 16.46 -9.23
N THR A 46 -4.07 17.74 -8.91
CA THR A 46 -5.00 18.75 -9.44
C THR A 46 -4.88 18.88 -10.94
N ARG A 47 -3.66 18.97 -11.50
CA ARG A 47 -3.42 18.93 -12.95
C ARG A 47 -3.93 17.65 -13.62
N TYR A 48 -3.91 16.53 -12.92
CA TYR A 48 -4.52 15.31 -13.41
C TYR A 48 -6.04 15.42 -13.42
N LEU A 49 -6.64 15.91 -12.33
CA LEU A 49 -8.10 16.03 -12.17
C LEU A 49 -8.72 17.08 -13.14
N ASP A 50 -7.99 18.10 -13.52
CA ASP A 50 -8.41 19.10 -14.54
C ASP A 50 -8.69 18.46 -15.91
N ARG A 51 -8.03 17.34 -16.19
CA ARG A 51 -8.17 16.58 -17.43
C ARG A 51 -9.09 15.37 -17.30
N ALA A 52 -9.54 15.06 -16.08
CA ALA A 52 -10.34 13.87 -15.80
C ALA A 52 -11.77 14.03 -16.29
N GLU A 53 -12.27 13.02 -16.98
CA GLU A 53 -13.66 12.88 -17.41
C GLU A 53 -14.30 11.70 -16.71
N ILE A 54 -15.49 11.95 -16.13
CA ILE A 54 -16.25 10.94 -15.40
C ILE A 54 -17.28 10.36 -16.36
N HIS A 55 -17.22 9.06 -16.58
CA HIS A 55 -18.15 8.35 -17.46
C HIS A 55 -19.40 7.85 -16.73
N PRO A 56 -20.47 7.49 -17.47
CA PRO A 56 -21.64 6.83 -16.90
C PRO A 56 -21.24 5.59 -16.08
N PRO A 57 -21.96 5.33 -14.98
CA PRO A 57 -21.57 4.26 -14.07
C PRO A 57 -21.83 2.86 -14.61
N VAL A 58 -20.94 1.94 -14.27
CA VAL A 58 -21.18 0.50 -14.35
C VAL A 58 -21.81 0.05 -13.02
N ILE A 59 -23.04 -0.46 -13.09
CA ILE A 59 -23.78 -0.92 -11.91
C ILE A 59 -23.64 -2.43 -11.77
N LEU A 60 -23.27 -2.88 -10.57
CA LEU A 60 -23.16 -4.29 -10.21
C LEU A 60 -23.78 -4.55 -8.83
N GLY A 61 -25.07 -4.91 -8.81
CA GLY A 61 -25.80 -5.03 -7.56
C GLY A 61 -25.77 -3.71 -6.77
N ARG A 62 -25.23 -3.73 -5.56
CA ARG A 62 -25.06 -2.56 -4.69
C ARG A 62 -23.79 -1.75 -4.93
N LEU A 63 -22.92 -2.20 -5.85
CA LEU A 63 -21.76 -1.42 -6.28
C LEU A 63 -22.09 -0.54 -7.48
N THR A 64 -21.50 0.64 -7.48
CA THR A 64 -21.53 1.59 -8.57
C THR A 64 -20.09 2.00 -8.86
N ILE A 65 -19.64 1.81 -10.10
CA ILE A 65 -18.27 2.04 -10.53
C ILE A 65 -18.30 3.10 -11.62
N PHE A 66 -17.63 4.21 -11.38
CA PHE A 66 -17.52 5.32 -12.33
C PHE A 66 -16.15 5.24 -13.01
N PRO A 67 -16.08 4.90 -14.30
CA PRO A 67 -14.83 4.94 -15.05
C PRO A 67 -14.35 6.37 -15.23
N ILE A 68 -13.03 6.54 -15.22
CA ILE A 68 -12.36 7.82 -15.44
C ILE A 68 -11.48 7.71 -16.67
N THR A 69 -11.57 8.69 -17.58
CA THR A 69 -10.63 8.90 -18.69
C THR A 69 -9.94 10.26 -18.54
N LEU A 70 -8.97 10.54 -19.38
CA LEU A 70 -8.28 11.83 -19.43
C LEU A 70 -8.39 12.41 -20.84
N LYS A 71 -8.66 13.72 -20.95
CA LYS A 71 -8.63 14.50 -22.20
C LYS A 71 -7.26 14.42 -22.87
N SER A 72 -6.20 14.44 -22.08
CA SER A 72 -4.82 14.27 -22.52
C SER A 72 -4.02 13.45 -21.52
N VAL A 73 -3.17 12.55 -22.02
CA VAL A 73 -2.37 11.64 -21.21
C VAL A 73 -0.91 12.10 -21.20
N ASN A 74 -0.35 12.26 -20.01
CA ASN A 74 1.09 12.43 -19.83
C ASN A 74 1.69 11.10 -19.42
N ARG A 75 2.17 10.31 -20.39
CA ARG A 75 2.60 8.92 -20.18
C ARG A 75 3.96 8.87 -19.50
N LEU A 76 4.06 8.01 -18.51
CA LEU A 76 5.34 7.54 -18.00
C LEU A 76 5.62 6.19 -18.66
N GLU A 77 6.65 6.16 -19.50
CA GLU A 77 7.05 4.97 -20.26
C GLU A 77 7.95 4.04 -19.43
N ASN A 78 8.21 2.87 -19.96
CA ASN A 78 9.14 1.88 -19.37
C ASN A 78 8.81 1.47 -17.94
N VAL A 79 7.52 1.39 -17.59
CA VAL A 79 7.05 0.92 -16.28
C VAL A 79 6.48 -0.49 -16.40
N LEU A 80 7.02 -1.43 -15.64
CA LEU A 80 6.42 -2.75 -15.39
C LEU A 80 5.54 -2.68 -14.15
N THR A 81 4.48 -3.46 -14.13
CA THR A 81 3.76 -3.76 -12.89
C THR A 81 4.58 -4.72 -12.03
N MET A 82 4.32 -4.73 -10.73
CA MET A 82 4.98 -5.66 -9.80
C MET A 82 4.82 -7.12 -10.21
N SER A 83 3.66 -7.52 -10.77
CA SER A 83 3.42 -8.89 -11.19
C SER A 83 4.20 -9.25 -12.46
N GLU A 84 4.18 -8.39 -13.47
CA GLU A 84 4.96 -8.60 -14.70
C GLU A 84 6.46 -8.73 -14.40
N ALA A 85 6.97 -7.86 -13.53
CA ALA A 85 8.37 -7.90 -13.13
C ALA A 85 8.70 -9.17 -12.33
N PHE A 86 7.80 -9.63 -11.50
CA PHE A 86 7.96 -10.86 -10.73
C PHE A 86 7.95 -12.10 -11.63
N GLU A 87 7.00 -12.21 -12.55
CA GLU A 87 6.90 -13.29 -13.54
C GLU A 87 8.13 -13.36 -14.46
N LYS A 88 8.66 -12.19 -14.83
CA LYS A 88 9.91 -12.07 -15.63
C LYS A 88 11.18 -12.26 -14.82
N LYS A 89 11.09 -12.55 -13.51
CA LYS A 89 12.23 -12.67 -12.58
C LYS A 89 13.09 -11.40 -12.49
N LEU A 90 12.52 -10.26 -12.85
CA LEU A 90 13.15 -8.93 -12.73
C LEU A 90 12.93 -8.28 -11.36
N LEU A 91 11.96 -8.75 -10.58
CA LEU A 91 11.72 -8.32 -9.21
C LEU A 91 12.11 -9.42 -8.24
N VAL A 92 13.02 -9.12 -7.33
CA VAL A 92 13.38 -9.98 -6.20
C VAL A 92 12.86 -9.33 -4.92
N VAL A 93 12.18 -10.11 -4.08
CA VAL A 93 11.69 -9.67 -2.77
C VAL A 93 12.31 -10.54 -1.69
N GLU A 94 12.89 -9.91 -0.68
CA GLU A 94 13.63 -10.59 0.40
C GLU A 94 13.25 -10.03 1.77
N GLU A 95 13.31 -10.89 2.78
CA GLU A 95 13.26 -10.48 4.18
C GLU A 95 14.61 -9.87 4.59
N LEU A 96 14.57 -8.89 5.49
CA LEU A 96 15.80 -8.30 6.03
C LEU A 96 16.46 -9.25 7.04
N PRO A 97 17.81 -9.31 7.09
CA PRO A 97 18.56 -10.24 7.96
C PRO A 97 18.22 -10.09 9.45
N SER A 98 18.00 -8.87 9.91
CA SER A 98 17.73 -8.56 11.33
C SER A 98 16.24 -8.62 11.64
N ALA A 99 15.52 -9.71 11.43
CA ALA A 99 14.14 -9.96 11.87
C ALA A 99 13.19 -8.71 11.95
N GLN A 100 13.50 -7.65 11.16
CA GLN A 100 12.67 -6.45 11.10
C GLN A 100 11.35 -6.77 10.39
N VAL A 101 10.42 -7.32 11.16
CA VAL A 101 9.10 -7.77 10.72
C VAL A 101 8.35 -6.77 9.83
N PRO A 102 8.42 -5.44 10.09
CA PRO A 102 7.62 -4.49 9.32
C PRO A 102 8.26 -4.04 7.99
N LYS A 103 9.33 -4.69 7.53
CA LYS A 103 10.06 -4.28 6.33
C LYS A 103 10.42 -5.46 5.44
N ALA A 104 10.47 -5.21 4.12
CA ALA A 104 11.00 -6.14 3.13
C ALA A 104 11.82 -5.36 2.09
N ARG A 105 12.84 -6.01 1.52
CA ARG A 105 13.67 -5.46 0.46
C ARG A 105 13.09 -5.85 -0.90
N PHE A 106 13.01 -4.88 -1.78
CA PHE A 106 12.54 -5.05 -3.16
C PHE A 106 13.66 -4.62 -4.10
N THR A 107 14.16 -5.53 -4.90
CA THR A 107 15.25 -5.29 -5.85
C THR A 107 14.72 -5.40 -7.27
N ASN A 108 14.85 -4.31 -8.02
CA ASN A 108 14.58 -4.27 -9.45
C ASN A 108 15.88 -4.60 -10.20
N LYS A 109 15.90 -5.75 -10.89
CA LYS A 109 17.02 -6.23 -11.70
C LYS A 109 16.95 -5.81 -13.17
N SER A 110 15.91 -5.06 -13.56
CA SER A 110 15.80 -4.57 -14.93
C SER A 110 16.80 -3.43 -15.17
N GLU A 111 17.45 -3.46 -16.30
CA GLU A 111 18.45 -2.45 -16.69
C GLU A 111 17.81 -1.11 -17.07
N ASN A 112 16.59 -1.12 -17.64
CA ASN A 112 15.98 0.06 -18.25
C ASN A 112 14.50 0.25 -17.91
N LYS A 113 13.90 -0.61 -17.07
CA LYS A 113 12.48 -0.50 -16.71
C LYS A 113 12.31 -0.21 -15.23
N MET A 114 11.45 0.73 -14.93
CA MET A 114 10.94 0.96 -13.58
C MET A 114 9.90 -0.10 -13.22
N ILE A 115 9.73 -0.38 -11.93
CA ILE A 115 8.67 -1.27 -11.44
C ILE A 115 7.72 -0.50 -10.55
N PHE A 116 6.45 -0.44 -10.94
CA PHE A 116 5.39 0.09 -10.11
C PHE A 116 4.92 -0.96 -9.10
N VAL A 117 5.02 -0.61 -7.83
CA VAL A 117 4.59 -1.41 -6.68
C VAL A 117 3.38 -0.74 -6.05
N MET A 118 2.25 -1.43 -6.01
CA MET A 118 0.98 -0.90 -5.51
C MET A 118 0.78 -1.22 -4.02
N ALA A 119 0.37 -0.24 -3.24
CA ALA A 119 -0.08 -0.43 -1.86
C ALA A 119 -1.20 -1.47 -1.77
N GLY A 120 -1.15 -2.32 -0.74
CA GLY A 120 -2.06 -3.45 -0.59
C GLY A 120 -1.67 -4.68 -1.40
N ALA A 121 -0.61 -4.64 -2.24
CA ALA A 121 -0.08 -5.86 -2.83
C ALA A 121 0.34 -6.83 -1.72
N VAL A 122 -0.03 -8.10 -1.87
CA VAL A 122 0.29 -9.18 -0.94
C VAL A 122 1.40 -10.04 -1.55
N ILE A 123 2.56 -10.03 -0.90
CA ILE A 123 3.67 -10.91 -1.23
C ILE A 123 3.50 -12.21 -0.47
N VAL A 124 3.39 -13.32 -1.20
CA VAL A 124 3.13 -14.67 -0.67
C VAL A 124 4.43 -15.43 -0.54
N GLY A 125 4.73 -15.92 0.65
CA GLY A 125 5.97 -16.66 0.93
C GLY A 125 6.73 -16.12 2.13
N GLY A 126 8.06 -16.28 2.11
CA GLY A 126 8.92 -15.91 3.23
C GLY A 126 8.50 -16.58 4.54
N LYS A 127 8.90 -16.02 5.67
CA LYS A 127 8.45 -16.50 7.00
C LYS A 127 6.97 -16.27 7.24
N GLN A 128 6.40 -15.24 6.62
CA GLN A 128 4.97 -14.90 6.68
C GLN A 128 4.54 -14.16 5.41
N ASN A 129 3.30 -14.33 4.99
CA ASN A 129 2.70 -13.51 3.94
C ASN A 129 2.53 -12.07 4.43
N ARG A 130 2.81 -11.10 3.55
CA ARG A 130 2.84 -9.68 3.93
C ARG A 130 2.11 -8.82 2.92
N THR A 131 1.57 -7.68 3.36
CA THR A 131 0.96 -6.66 2.49
C THR A 131 1.73 -5.34 2.57
N LEU A 132 1.88 -4.67 1.43
CA LEU A 132 2.54 -3.37 1.36
C LEU A 132 1.65 -2.25 1.91
N THR A 133 2.30 -1.26 2.50
CA THR A 133 1.60 -0.13 3.15
C THR A 133 1.52 1.12 2.30
N THR A 134 2.28 1.19 1.20
CA THR A 134 2.39 2.39 0.34
C THR A 134 2.76 1.99 -1.07
N ASP A 135 2.45 2.85 -2.03
CA ASP A 135 2.96 2.73 -3.39
C ASP A 135 4.46 2.99 -3.45
N ALA A 136 5.11 2.45 -4.49
CA ALA A 136 6.52 2.73 -4.79
C ALA A 136 6.79 2.63 -6.29
N LEU A 137 7.84 3.30 -6.74
CA LEU A 137 8.40 3.19 -8.08
C LEU A 137 9.87 2.83 -7.95
N LEU A 138 10.21 1.58 -8.27
CA LEU A 138 11.58 1.10 -8.18
C LEU A 138 12.33 1.44 -9.47
N GLY A 139 13.42 2.19 -9.36
CA GLY A 139 14.28 2.49 -10.50
C GLY A 139 14.97 1.24 -11.07
N PRO A 140 15.50 1.31 -12.29
CA PRO A 140 16.34 0.25 -12.86
C PRO A 140 17.53 -0.06 -11.96
N ASN A 141 17.97 -1.31 -11.92
CA ASN A 141 19.14 -1.78 -11.15
C ASN A 141 19.19 -1.22 -9.71
N SER A 142 18.04 -1.13 -9.03
CA SER A 142 17.96 -0.52 -7.71
C SER A 142 17.31 -1.42 -6.67
N SER A 143 17.62 -1.15 -5.40
CA SER A 143 17.04 -1.85 -4.26
C SER A 143 16.43 -0.86 -3.27
N THR A 144 15.21 -1.15 -2.82
CA THR A 144 14.45 -0.28 -1.92
C THR A 144 13.82 -1.10 -0.80
N VAL A 145 13.89 -0.58 0.43
CA VAL A 145 13.22 -1.19 1.58
C VAL A 145 11.86 -0.55 1.79
N LEU A 146 10.82 -1.37 1.72
CA LEU A 146 9.42 -0.93 1.87
C LEU A 146 8.82 -1.47 3.17
N ASN A 147 7.89 -0.69 3.74
CA ASN A 147 7.13 -1.10 4.91
C ASN A 147 6.02 -2.08 4.50
N VAL A 148 5.84 -3.10 5.33
CA VAL A 148 4.84 -4.15 5.16
C VAL A 148 4.15 -4.47 6.48
N TYR A 149 2.94 -5.06 6.40
CA TYR A 149 2.29 -5.71 7.54
C TYR A 149 2.15 -7.20 7.28
N CYS A 150 2.27 -8.01 8.33
CA CYS A 150 1.95 -9.43 8.25
C CYS A 150 0.45 -9.64 8.07
N VAL A 151 0.07 -10.47 7.11
CA VAL A 151 -1.32 -10.89 6.86
C VAL A 151 -1.56 -12.38 7.15
N GLN A 152 -0.59 -13.00 7.84
CA GLN A 152 -0.62 -14.37 8.34
C GLN A 152 -0.04 -14.41 9.76
N ARG A 153 -0.88 -14.54 10.78
CA ARG A 153 -0.47 -14.36 12.18
C ARG A 153 0.35 -15.53 12.72
N GLY A 154 -0.06 -16.76 12.42
CA GLY A 154 0.42 -17.96 13.11
C GLY A 154 1.59 -18.69 12.45
N ARG A 155 2.12 -18.23 11.30
CA ARG A 155 3.28 -18.84 10.65
C ARG A 155 4.52 -17.98 10.87
N TRP A 156 5.60 -18.61 11.32
CA TRP A 156 6.92 -17.98 11.47
C TRP A 156 8.05 -18.85 10.90
N THR A 157 7.70 -19.91 10.24
CA THR A 157 8.62 -20.80 9.53
C THR A 157 8.29 -20.75 8.05
N GLY A 158 9.24 -20.85 7.18
CA GLY A 158 8.89 -20.77 5.79
C GLY A 158 10.02 -20.97 4.82
N LYS A 159 9.63 -21.00 3.59
CA LYS A 159 10.49 -21.07 2.43
C LYS A 159 11.35 -19.81 2.32
N LYS A 160 12.54 -19.94 1.75
CA LYS A 160 13.31 -18.77 1.33
C LYS A 160 12.61 -18.11 0.14
N GLY A 161 12.37 -16.79 0.25
CA GLY A 161 11.81 -15.97 -0.81
C GLY A 161 10.27 -15.96 -0.90
N PHE A 162 9.78 -15.17 -1.83
CA PHE A 162 8.36 -14.99 -2.12
C PHE A 162 8.03 -15.59 -3.49
N GLU A 163 6.81 -16.15 -3.64
CA GLU A 163 6.42 -16.98 -4.78
C GLU A 163 5.30 -16.38 -5.63
N LYS A 164 4.50 -15.47 -5.07
CA LYS A 164 3.31 -14.94 -5.72
C LYS A 164 2.98 -13.54 -5.26
N ILE A 165 2.35 -12.74 -6.14
CA ILE A 165 1.84 -11.40 -5.86
C ILE A 165 0.33 -11.39 -6.00
N LEU A 166 -0.39 -11.15 -4.91
CA LEU A 166 -1.83 -10.96 -4.85
C LEU A 166 -2.18 -9.51 -4.49
N ILE A 167 -3.45 -9.23 -4.25
CA ILE A 167 -3.92 -7.93 -3.75
C ILE A 167 -4.85 -8.12 -2.55
N ALA A 168 -4.64 -7.35 -1.50
CA ALA A 168 -5.51 -7.33 -0.34
C ALA A 168 -6.87 -6.68 -0.67
N PRO A 169 -7.98 -7.16 -0.08
CA PRO A 169 -9.25 -6.47 -0.14
C PRO A 169 -9.16 -5.03 0.38
N GLN A 170 -10.00 -4.14 -0.14
CA GLN A 170 -9.91 -2.69 0.11
C GLN A 170 -9.98 -2.32 1.60
N ASN A 171 -10.74 -3.07 2.41
CA ASN A 171 -10.81 -2.87 3.86
C ASN A 171 -9.46 -3.11 4.57
N ILE A 172 -8.68 -4.09 4.12
CA ILE A 172 -7.34 -4.38 4.66
C ILE A 172 -6.32 -3.40 4.08
N ARG A 173 -6.38 -3.14 2.74
CA ARG A 173 -5.54 -2.17 2.06
C ARG A 173 -5.62 -0.79 2.71
N ALA A 174 -6.85 -0.30 2.96
CA ALA A 174 -7.08 0.99 3.61
C ALA A 174 -6.45 1.07 5.01
N ARG A 175 -6.51 0.00 5.80
CA ARG A 175 -5.87 -0.05 7.13
C ARG A 175 -4.36 -0.04 7.05
N ALA A 176 -3.79 -0.79 6.10
CA ALA A 176 -2.36 -0.84 5.88
C ALA A 176 -1.80 0.53 5.48
N MET A 177 -2.44 1.20 4.52
CA MET A 177 -2.04 2.53 4.06
C MET A 177 -2.20 3.61 5.14
N GLN A 178 -3.25 3.54 5.96
CA GLN A 178 -3.48 4.49 7.06
C GLN A 178 -2.71 4.14 8.34
N LYS A 179 -1.78 3.19 8.27
CA LYS A 179 -0.89 2.80 9.37
C LYS A 179 -1.66 2.46 10.66
N ALA A 180 -2.71 1.65 10.51
CA ALA A 180 -3.59 1.28 11.62
C ALA A 180 -2.92 0.42 12.70
N GLY A 181 -1.75 -0.16 12.40
CA GLY A 181 -0.99 -1.04 13.29
C GLY A 181 -1.23 -2.53 13.02
N GLN A 182 -0.25 -3.36 13.38
CA GLN A 182 -0.25 -4.81 13.06
C GLN A 182 -1.45 -5.54 13.66
N GLY A 183 -1.82 -5.22 14.89
CA GLY A 183 -2.97 -5.83 15.57
C GLY A 183 -4.30 -5.56 14.86
N GLU A 184 -4.48 -4.35 14.32
CA GLU A 184 -5.68 -4.00 13.56
C GLU A 184 -5.73 -4.74 12.21
N ILE A 185 -4.59 -4.91 11.55
CA ILE A 185 -4.50 -5.72 10.32
C ILE A 185 -4.95 -7.15 10.61
N TRP A 186 -4.43 -7.79 11.67
CA TRP A 186 -4.83 -9.15 12.04
C TRP A 186 -6.32 -9.26 12.40
N ARG A 187 -6.88 -8.28 13.12
CA ARG A 187 -8.33 -8.25 13.40
C ARG A 187 -9.16 -8.19 12.12
N GLU A 188 -8.72 -7.39 11.15
CA GLU A 188 -9.43 -7.26 9.88
C GLU A 188 -9.27 -8.49 8.99
N VAL A 189 -8.10 -9.12 8.96
CA VAL A 189 -7.88 -10.43 8.31
C VAL A 189 -8.84 -11.47 8.91
N ALA A 190 -8.88 -11.60 10.24
CA ALA A 190 -9.78 -12.55 10.90
C ALA A 190 -11.26 -12.26 10.61
N ARG A 191 -11.68 -10.98 10.56
CA ARG A 191 -13.05 -10.60 10.17
C ARG A 191 -13.36 -11.02 8.74
N THR A 192 -12.42 -10.76 7.81
CA THR A 192 -12.54 -11.12 6.40
C THR A 192 -12.60 -12.64 6.23
N SER A 193 -11.75 -13.41 6.92
CA SER A 193 -11.75 -14.87 6.88
C SER A 193 -13.08 -15.45 7.35
N ARG A 194 -13.63 -14.95 8.46
CA ARG A 194 -14.96 -15.38 8.94
C ARG A 194 -16.07 -15.06 7.93
N LYS A 195 -16.07 -13.84 7.37
CA LYS A 195 -17.04 -13.41 6.36
C LYS A 195 -17.07 -14.35 5.15
N PHE A 196 -15.93 -14.75 4.64
CA PHE A 196 -15.81 -15.63 3.49
C PHE A 196 -15.79 -17.13 3.84
N LYS A 197 -16.01 -17.49 5.11
CA LYS A 197 -15.93 -18.87 5.58
C LYS A 197 -14.63 -19.56 5.09
N ALA A 198 -13.51 -18.87 5.25
CA ALA A 198 -12.18 -19.28 4.81
C ALA A 198 -11.19 -19.23 5.98
N SER A 199 -11.52 -19.91 7.07
CA SER A 199 -10.67 -19.98 8.26
C SER A 199 -9.44 -20.84 7.98
N ASP A 200 -8.33 -20.41 8.54
CA ASP A 200 -7.06 -21.12 8.54
C ASP A 200 -6.44 -21.01 9.94
N PRO A 201 -5.82 -22.09 10.48
CA PRO A 201 -5.21 -22.09 11.82
C PRO A 201 -4.14 -21.01 11.99
N THR A 202 -3.46 -20.64 10.90
CA THR A 202 -2.43 -19.59 10.91
C THR A 202 -2.99 -18.17 10.72
N GLY A 203 -4.29 -18.03 10.49
CA GLY A 203 -4.94 -16.74 10.24
C GLY A 203 -4.42 -16.09 8.94
N ASP A 204 -4.31 -16.89 7.88
CA ASP A 204 -3.73 -16.47 6.61
C ASP A 204 -4.78 -15.83 5.68
N LEU A 205 -4.54 -14.59 5.28
CA LEU A 205 -5.35 -13.89 4.28
C LEU A 205 -5.33 -14.60 2.92
N VAL A 206 -4.23 -15.25 2.56
CA VAL A 206 -4.06 -15.88 1.25
C VAL A 206 -5.08 -16.98 1.02
N VAL A 207 -5.56 -17.65 2.07
CA VAL A 207 -6.64 -18.65 1.97
C VAL A 207 -7.92 -18.00 1.44
N VAL A 208 -8.28 -16.81 1.93
CA VAL A 208 -9.43 -16.03 1.41
C VAL A 208 -9.21 -15.64 -0.05
N LEU A 209 -8.04 -15.08 -0.35
CA LEU A 209 -7.71 -14.60 -1.71
C LEU A 209 -7.72 -15.73 -2.73
N SER A 210 -7.15 -16.88 -2.39
CA SER A 210 -7.14 -18.07 -3.24
C SER A 210 -8.55 -18.63 -3.47
N LYS A 211 -9.41 -18.61 -2.44
CA LYS A 211 -10.82 -18.99 -2.58
C LYS A 211 -11.54 -18.06 -3.54
N GLN A 212 -11.30 -16.74 -3.44
CA GLN A 212 -11.89 -15.76 -4.34
C GLN A 212 -11.38 -15.88 -5.77
N GLU A 213 -10.06 -16.09 -5.98
CA GLU A 213 -9.49 -16.31 -7.32
C GLU A 213 -10.12 -17.51 -8.04
N LYS A 214 -10.32 -18.63 -7.32
CA LYS A 214 -10.93 -19.86 -7.86
C LYS A 214 -12.44 -19.75 -8.06
N ALA A 215 -13.10 -18.80 -7.43
CA ALA A 215 -14.55 -18.66 -7.50
C ALA A 215 -14.99 -18.07 -8.85
N LYS A 216 -15.63 -18.87 -9.68
CA LYS A 216 -16.12 -18.47 -11.02
C LYS A 216 -16.93 -17.19 -11.01
N HIS A 217 -17.71 -16.93 -9.96
CA HIS A 217 -18.51 -15.72 -9.87
C HIS A 217 -17.67 -14.44 -9.79
N PHE A 218 -16.53 -14.43 -9.08
CA PHE A 218 -15.64 -13.26 -9.05
C PHE A 218 -15.07 -12.95 -10.44
N ALA A 219 -14.67 -13.97 -11.20
CA ALA A 219 -14.22 -13.80 -12.57
C ALA A 219 -15.34 -13.24 -13.46
N THR A 220 -16.56 -13.76 -13.32
CA THR A 220 -17.75 -13.27 -14.07
C THR A 220 -18.06 -11.81 -13.71
N LEU A 221 -18.01 -11.42 -12.43
CA LEU A 221 -18.27 -10.05 -12.01
C LEU A 221 -17.22 -9.09 -12.59
N ARG A 222 -15.94 -9.45 -12.53
CA ARG A 222 -14.88 -8.65 -13.16
C ARG A 222 -15.11 -8.49 -14.65
N LYS A 223 -15.37 -9.59 -15.37
CA LYS A 223 -15.63 -9.54 -16.81
C LYS A 223 -16.77 -8.58 -17.14
N ARG A 224 -17.90 -8.66 -16.41
CA ARG A 224 -19.03 -7.75 -16.57
C ARG A 224 -18.70 -6.28 -16.35
N ILE A 225 -17.76 -5.97 -15.47
CA ILE A 225 -17.27 -4.60 -15.26
C ILE A 225 -16.35 -4.20 -16.40
N VAL A 226 -15.32 -5.02 -16.67
CA VAL A 226 -14.26 -4.72 -17.65
C VAL A 226 -14.81 -4.49 -19.05
N THR A 227 -15.81 -5.26 -19.47
CA THR A 227 -16.45 -5.10 -20.80
C THR A 227 -17.25 -3.79 -20.97
N LYS A 228 -17.50 -3.08 -19.86
CA LYS A 228 -18.23 -1.79 -19.86
C LYS A 228 -17.30 -0.60 -19.58
N LEU A 229 -16.01 -0.82 -19.34
CA LEU A 229 -15.06 0.26 -19.18
C LEU A 229 -14.72 0.88 -20.55
N PRO A 230 -14.57 2.21 -20.63
CA PRO A 230 -14.06 2.85 -21.84
C PRO A 230 -12.65 2.32 -22.20
N GLU A 231 -12.32 2.29 -23.47
CA GLU A 231 -11.01 1.81 -23.97
C GLU A 231 -9.84 2.57 -23.33
N LYS A 232 -9.97 3.90 -23.20
CA LYS A 232 -8.94 4.78 -22.62
C LYS A 232 -9.14 5.03 -21.12
N CYS A 233 -9.75 4.06 -20.42
CA CYS A 233 -9.95 4.16 -18.96
C CYS A 233 -8.59 4.23 -18.24
N VAL A 234 -8.46 5.20 -17.33
CA VAL A 234 -7.25 5.41 -16.51
C VAL A 234 -7.49 5.14 -15.04
N GLY A 235 -8.72 4.82 -14.65
CA GLY A 235 -9.03 4.55 -13.24
C GLY A 235 -10.51 4.48 -12.99
N ILE A 236 -10.86 4.25 -11.73
CA ILE A 236 -12.25 4.11 -11.30
C ILE A 236 -12.48 4.81 -9.97
N VAL A 237 -13.71 5.33 -9.80
CA VAL A 237 -14.28 5.70 -8.50
C VAL A 237 -15.33 4.68 -8.16
N VAL A 238 -15.28 4.10 -6.98
CA VAL A 238 -16.16 3.02 -6.55
C VAL A 238 -17.04 3.47 -5.39
N ALA A 239 -18.32 3.20 -5.49
CA ALA A 239 -19.29 3.41 -4.44
C ALA A 239 -20.02 2.10 -4.10
N LYS A 240 -20.44 1.96 -2.85
CA LYS A 240 -21.39 0.96 -2.39
C LYS A 240 -22.60 1.67 -1.80
N ASP A 241 -23.77 1.32 -2.31
CA ASP A 241 -25.02 2.07 -2.01
C ASP A 241 -24.82 3.56 -2.36
N ASN A 242 -25.18 4.48 -1.49
CA ASN A 242 -25.01 5.93 -1.67
C ASN A 242 -23.63 6.47 -1.28
N LYS A 243 -22.65 5.60 -0.92
CA LYS A 243 -21.39 6.01 -0.34
C LYS A 243 -20.21 5.68 -1.24
N ILE A 244 -19.46 6.69 -1.66
CA ILE A 244 -18.18 6.49 -2.35
C ILE A 244 -17.17 5.92 -1.35
N ILE A 245 -16.60 4.75 -1.67
CA ILE A 245 -15.66 4.00 -0.81
C ILE A 245 -14.20 4.18 -1.19
N GLY A 246 -13.93 4.65 -2.40
CA GLY A 246 -12.57 4.96 -2.83
C GLY A 246 -12.44 5.21 -4.33
N ALA A 247 -11.22 5.57 -4.72
CA ALA A 247 -10.80 5.72 -6.11
C ALA A 247 -9.37 5.24 -6.28
N ASP A 248 -9.06 4.68 -7.45
CA ASP A 248 -7.72 4.40 -7.93
C ASP A 248 -7.57 4.99 -9.32
N LEU A 249 -6.62 5.92 -9.47
CA LEU A 249 -6.36 6.72 -10.67
C LEU A 249 -4.92 6.52 -11.12
N PHE A 250 -4.70 6.21 -12.38
CA PHE A 250 -3.39 5.88 -12.94
C PHE A 250 -2.95 6.91 -13.98
N ASN A 251 -1.65 6.95 -14.22
CA ASN A 251 -1.02 7.85 -15.18
C ASN A 251 -1.54 7.67 -16.61
N SER A 252 -1.78 6.42 -17.01
CA SER A 252 -2.12 6.11 -18.38
C SER A 252 -3.10 4.94 -18.50
N PRO A 253 -3.84 4.84 -19.63
CA PRO A 253 -4.70 3.70 -19.93
C PRO A 253 -3.95 2.37 -19.94
N GLU A 254 -2.71 2.36 -20.40
CA GLU A 254 -1.88 1.15 -20.49
C GLU A 254 -1.55 0.62 -19.11
N LEU A 255 -1.16 1.49 -18.16
CA LEU A 255 -0.87 1.08 -16.80
C LEU A 255 -2.15 0.62 -16.09
N PHE A 256 -3.26 1.35 -16.23
CA PHE A 256 -4.54 0.93 -15.66
C PHE A 256 -5.00 -0.41 -16.24
N THR A 257 -4.87 -0.63 -17.56
CA THR A 257 -5.25 -1.89 -18.21
C THR A 257 -4.54 -3.09 -17.63
N ARG A 258 -3.25 -2.96 -17.28
CA ARG A 258 -2.46 -4.01 -16.63
C ARG A 258 -2.78 -4.16 -15.12
N MET A 259 -3.33 -3.12 -14.49
CA MET A 259 -3.66 -3.10 -13.07
C MET A 259 -5.15 -3.33 -12.76
N LYS A 260 -6.04 -3.17 -13.74
CA LYS A 260 -7.51 -3.14 -13.55
C LYS A 260 -8.05 -4.36 -12.79
N ASP A 261 -7.56 -5.55 -13.09
CA ASP A 261 -8.02 -6.78 -12.43
C ASP A 261 -7.65 -6.81 -10.94
N LYS A 262 -6.45 -6.32 -10.59
CA LYS A 262 -6.03 -6.19 -9.20
C LYS A 262 -6.84 -5.13 -8.47
N VAL A 263 -7.06 -3.98 -9.09
CA VAL A 263 -7.90 -2.90 -8.54
C VAL A 263 -9.31 -3.41 -8.29
N LEU A 264 -9.94 -4.05 -9.28
CA LEU A 264 -11.27 -4.63 -9.12
C LEU A 264 -11.32 -5.72 -8.07
N ASN A 265 -10.32 -6.58 -7.97
CA ASN A 265 -10.22 -7.61 -6.93
C ASN A 265 -10.15 -6.98 -5.53
N ALA A 266 -9.45 -5.87 -5.35
CA ALA A 266 -9.40 -5.17 -4.07
C ALA A 266 -10.81 -4.70 -3.64
N TYR A 267 -11.56 -4.08 -4.55
CA TYR A 267 -12.90 -3.58 -4.24
C TYR A 267 -13.96 -4.69 -4.11
N LEU A 268 -13.96 -5.69 -5.00
CA LEU A 268 -14.89 -6.81 -4.94
C LEU A 268 -14.60 -7.73 -3.75
N GLY A 269 -13.32 -7.98 -3.49
CA GLY A 269 -12.86 -8.95 -2.50
C GLY A 269 -13.18 -8.60 -1.04
N GLN A 270 -13.70 -7.42 -0.76
CA GLN A 270 -14.17 -7.07 0.58
C GLN A 270 -15.64 -7.44 0.85
N TYR A 271 -16.39 -7.85 -0.19
CA TYR A 271 -17.83 -8.12 -0.10
C TYR A 271 -18.19 -9.53 -0.54
N THR A 272 -19.17 -10.15 0.13
CA THR A 272 -19.81 -11.38 -0.35
C THR A 272 -20.84 -11.06 -1.44
N GLN A 273 -21.36 -12.08 -2.11
CA GLN A 273 -22.42 -11.90 -3.13
C GLN A 273 -23.71 -11.34 -2.52
N GLU A 274 -24.05 -11.78 -1.32
CA GLU A 274 -25.20 -11.29 -0.56
C GLU A 274 -25.04 -9.80 -0.22
N GLU A 275 -23.86 -9.40 0.27
CA GLU A 275 -23.56 -7.98 0.56
C GLU A 275 -23.59 -7.10 -0.70
N LEU A 276 -23.34 -7.69 -1.85
CA LEU A 276 -23.45 -7.02 -3.15
C LEU A 276 -24.88 -7.06 -3.73
N GLY A 277 -25.78 -7.81 -3.11
CA GLY A 277 -27.14 -7.98 -3.59
C GLY A 277 -27.24 -8.69 -4.95
N ILE A 278 -26.28 -9.59 -5.24
CA ILE A 278 -26.22 -10.26 -6.56
C ILE A 278 -27.04 -11.55 -6.55
N THR A 279 -27.27 -12.12 -5.39
CA THR A 279 -28.02 -13.38 -5.20
C THR A 279 -29.50 -13.21 -4.95
N ALA A 280 -29.97 -11.97 -4.72
CA ALA A 280 -31.36 -11.72 -4.40
C ALA A 280 -32.24 -11.72 -5.63
N LYS A 281 -33.35 -12.46 -5.58
CA LYS A 281 -34.39 -12.53 -6.62
C LYS A 281 -35.33 -11.29 -6.64
N GLY A 282 -35.00 -10.20 -5.94
CA GLY A 282 -35.76 -8.96 -5.91
C GLY A 282 -34.87 -7.75 -6.24
N GLY A 283 -35.41 -6.78 -6.97
CA GLY A 283 -34.74 -5.52 -7.24
C GLY A 283 -34.54 -4.73 -5.93
N PHE A 284 -33.32 -4.31 -5.65
CA PHE A 284 -33.07 -3.37 -4.56
C PHE A 284 -33.25 -1.95 -5.07
N ILE A 285 -34.10 -1.17 -4.41
CA ILE A 285 -34.07 0.27 -4.56
C ILE A 285 -32.88 0.77 -3.76
N VAL A 286 -31.78 1.06 -4.47
CA VAL A 286 -30.55 1.57 -3.87
C VAL A 286 -30.35 2.99 -4.33
N GLN A 287 -30.31 3.92 -3.39
CA GLN A 287 -29.83 5.27 -3.68
C GLN A 287 -28.34 5.19 -4.05
N ARG A 288 -27.97 5.82 -5.16
CA ARG A 288 -26.61 5.77 -5.71
C ARG A 288 -26.05 7.17 -5.88
N PRO A 289 -24.72 7.35 -5.75
CA PRO A 289 -24.09 8.60 -6.15
C PRO A 289 -24.30 8.85 -7.65
N THR A 290 -24.37 10.11 -8.00
CA THR A 290 -24.38 10.60 -9.38
C THR A 290 -22.96 10.94 -9.85
N GLN A 291 -22.80 11.23 -11.14
CA GLN A 291 -21.53 11.78 -11.65
C GLN A 291 -21.19 13.14 -10.98
N LYS A 292 -22.19 13.93 -10.59
CA LYS A 292 -21.99 15.17 -9.83
C LYS A 292 -21.39 14.89 -8.45
N ASP A 293 -21.87 13.85 -7.76
CA ASP A 293 -21.32 13.46 -6.45
C ASP A 293 -19.87 12.97 -6.57
N VAL A 294 -19.55 12.22 -7.64
CA VAL A 294 -18.17 11.82 -7.94
C VAL A 294 -17.29 13.02 -8.26
N ARG A 295 -17.80 13.99 -9.03
CA ARG A 295 -17.11 15.24 -9.31
C ARG A 295 -16.79 15.98 -8.01
N ASN A 296 -17.77 16.17 -7.15
CA ASN A 296 -17.59 16.80 -5.83
C ASN A 296 -16.60 16.01 -4.97
N TYR A 297 -16.64 14.67 -5.06
CA TYR A 297 -15.70 13.80 -4.36
C TYR A 297 -14.26 14.04 -4.80
N LEU A 298 -13.99 14.15 -6.07
CA LEU A 298 -12.65 14.42 -6.61
C LEU A 298 -12.22 15.87 -6.39
N GLN A 299 -13.15 16.83 -6.57
CA GLN A 299 -12.89 18.26 -6.36
C GLN A 299 -12.52 18.59 -4.90
N ALA A 300 -12.92 17.79 -3.93
CA ALA A 300 -12.46 17.97 -2.55
C ALA A 300 -10.93 17.89 -2.40
N CYS A 301 -10.21 17.29 -3.37
CA CYS A 301 -8.76 17.25 -3.39
C CYS A 301 -8.12 18.62 -3.66
N TYR A 302 -8.82 19.55 -4.35
CA TYR A 302 -8.31 20.90 -4.57
C TYR A 302 -8.18 21.72 -3.28
N LYS A 303 -8.99 21.37 -2.27
CA LYS A 303 -8.96 22.00 -0.94
C LYS A 303 -8.16 21.20 0.10
N ALA A 304 -7.54 20.10 -0.32
CA ALA A 304 -6.75 19.28 0.57
C ALA A 304 -5.33 19.83 0.72
N SER A 305 -4.71 19.59 1.86
CA SER A 305 -3.28 19.79 2.02
C SER A 305 -2.52 18.55 1.51
N PHE A 306 -1.36 18.79 0.92
CA PHE A 306 -0.46 17.76 0.42
C PHE A 306 0.82 17.77 1.23
N GLU A 307 1.05 16.69 1.94
CA GLU A 307 2.25 16.49 2.74
C GLU A 307 3.21 15.59 1.97
N GLN A 308 4.39 16.10 1.65
CA GLN A 308 5.41 15.32 0.98
C GLN A 308 5.94 14.25 1.92
N GLY A 309 5.82 12.99 1.52
CA GLY A 309 6.41 11.85 2.19
C GLY A 309 7.80 11.51 1.67
N ASN A 310 8.38 10.46 2.22
CA ASN A 310 9.69 9.97 1.81
C ASN A 310 9.65 9.37 0.39
N LEU A 311 10.82 9.34 -0.26
CA LEU A 311 11.01 8.59 -1.49
C LEU A 311 10.65 7.11 -1.29
N ARG A 312 10.07 6.51 -2.31
CA ARG A 312 9.78 5.09 -2.41
C ARG A 312 10.36 4.57 -3.71
N GLY A 313 11.64 4.19 -3.67
CA GLY A 313 12.46 4.01 -4.85
C GLY A 313 12.79 5.38 -5.48
N VAL A 314 12.52 5.53 -6.76
CA VAL A 314 12.68 6.80 -7.51
C VAL A 314 11.41 7.65 -7.47
N GLY A 315 10.29 7.08 -6.99
CA GLY A 315 9.02 7.80 -6.84
C GLY A 315 8.89 8.49 -5.49
N ARG A 316 8.11 9.57 -5.44
CA ARG A 316 7.83 10.34 -4.24
C ARG A 316 6.36 10.22 -3.86
N ILE A 317 6.09 9.94 -2.59
CA ILE A 317 4.73 9.87 -2.05
C ILE A 317 4.31 11.26 -1.55
N TYR A 318 3.08 11.63 -1.85
CA TYR A 318 2.38 12.79 -1.32
C TYR A 318 1.13 12.33 -0.60
N HIS A 319 1.05 12.63 0.69
CA HIS A 319 -0.11 12.32 1.50
C HIS A 319 -1.16 13.42 1.35
N ILE A 320 -2.37 13.04 1.01
CA ILE A 320 -3.52 13.93 0.87
C ILE A 320 -4.23 13.99 2.21
N ARG A 321 -4.31 15.18 2.81
CA ARG A 321 -4.94 15.42 4.11
C ARG A 321 -6.18 16.30 3.95
N GLY A 322 -7.26 15.94 4.62
CA GLY A 322 -8.52 16.65 4.59
C GLY A 322 -9.67 15.78 5.03
N ALA A 323 -10.83 15.96 4.41
CA ALA A 323 -12.03 15.15 4.65
C ALA A 323 -11.84 13.67 4.30
N ARG A 324 -10.80 13.32 3.53
CA ARG A 324 -10.46 11.98 3.06
C ARG A 324 -9.01 11.66 3.37
N TYR A 325 -8.68 10.38 3.29
CA TYR A 325 -7.31 9.91 3.20
C TYR A 325 -6.97 9.63 1.75
N GLY A 326 -5.75 9.98 1.35
CA GLY A 326 -5.24 9.64 0.03
C GLY A 326 -3.72 9.69 -0.03
N GLU A 327 -3.19 9.01 -1.03
CA GLU A 327 -1.78 9.06 -1.40
C GLU A 327 -1.65 9.20 -2.91
N THR A 328 -0.72 10.06 -3.33
CA THR A 328 -0.30 10.17 -4.73
C THR A 328 1.16 9.79 -4.84
N LEU A 329 1.47 8.85 -5.71
CA LEU A 329 2.82 8.55 -6.14
C LEU A 329 3.16 9.42 -7.34
N GLY A 330 4.15 10.29 -7.19
CA GLY A 330 4.69 11.15 -8.24
C GLY A 330 6.08 10.71 -8.66
N PHE A 331 6.47 11.10 -9.89
CA PHE A 331 7.81 10.91 -10.43
C PHE A 331 8.26 12.20 -11.15
N GLU A 332 9.49 12.67 -10.88
CA GLU A 332 10.12 13.86 -11.46
C GLU A 332 9.26 15.14 -11.37
N ASN A 333 8.40 15.27 -10.35
CA ASN A 333 7.43 16.37 -10.20
C ASN A 333 6.57 16.64 -11.46
N ARG A 334 6.60 15.74 -12.43
CA ARG A 334 5.93 15.85 -13.72
C ARG A 334 4.83 14.80 -13.90
N TYR A 335 5.06 13.58 -13.44
CA TYR A 335 4.16 12.46 -13.64
C TYR A 335 3.45 12.08 -12.36
N MET A 336 2.12 12.09 -12.35
CA MET A 336 1.34 11.37 -11.35
C MET A 336 1.29 9.91 -11.80
N VAL A 337 1.93 9.01 -11.09
CA VAL A 337 1.96 7.58 -11.46
C VAL A 337 0.67 6.89 -11.06
N HIS A 338 0.28 7.06 -9.80
CA HIS A 338 -0.94 6.49 -9.23
C HIS A 338 -1.44 7.34 -8.06
N THR A 339 -2.74 7.47 -7.95
CA THR A 339 -3.41 8.06 -6.79
C THR A 339 -4.46 7.11 -6.25
N THR A 340 -4.42 6.89 -4.96
CA THR A 340 -5.49 6.23 -4.21
C THR A 340 -6.18 7.23 -3.30
N LEU A 341 -7.53 7.30 -3.38
CA LEU A 341 -8.38 8.01 -2.44
C LEU A 341 -9.26 7.01 -1.71
N MET A 342 -9.44 7.17 -0.40
CA MET A 342 -10.26 6.29 0.41
C MET A 342 -10.89 7.02 1.59
N GLN A 343 -11.84 6.38 2.23
CA GLN A 343 -12.43 6.93 3.45
C GLN A 343 -11.41 6.92 4.58
N LYS A 344 -11.42 8.00 5.37
CA LYS A 344 -10.61 8.08 6.58
C LYS A 344 -11.15 7.07 7.60
N ILE A 345 -10.26 6.23 8.12
CA ILE A 345 -10.59 5.31 9.20
C ILE A 345 -10.65 6.11 10.49
N VAL A 346 -11.84 6.21 11.06
CA VAL A 346 -12.03 6.79 12.39
C VAL A 346 -11.60 5.73 13.40
N LYS A 347 -10.52 5.97 14.12
CA LYS A 347 -10.15 5.14 15.26
C LYS A 347 -11.24 5.31 16.33
N LYS A 348 -12.02 4.26 16.59
CA LYS A 348 -12.88 4.26 17.77
C LYS A 348 -11.98 4.38 18.99
N PRO A 349 -12.27 5.27 19.95
CA PRO A 349 -11.54 5.29 21.21
C PRO A 349 -11.61 3.87 21.80
N VAL A 350 -10.46 3.34 22.19
CA VAL A 350 -10.39 2.06 22.93
C VAL A 350 -11.01 2.33 24.29
N ASN A 351 -12.20 1.82 24.52
CA ASN A 351 -12.81 1.85 25.84
C ASN A 351 -12.03 0.87 26.71
N ILE A 352 -11.10 1.38 27.51
CA ILE A 352 -10.19 0.60 28.37
C ILE A 352 -10.97 -0.10 29.50
N GLN A 353 -12.23 0.26 29.73
CA GLN A 353 -13.03 -0.25 30.86
C GLN A 353 -13.45 -1.73 30.72
N ASN A 354 -13.23 -2.40 29.59
CA ASN A 354 -13.61 -3.81 29.38
C ASN A 354 -12.47 -4.73 28.94
N GLN A 355 -11.24 -4.43 29.27
CA GLN A 355 -10.18 -5.44 29.23
C GLN A 355 -10.19 -6.20 30.56
N GLN A 356 -10.99 -7.26 30.66
CA GLN A 356 -10.67 -8.35 31.58
C GLN A 356 -9.24 -8.79 31.26
N VAL A 357 -8.34 -8.49 32.19
CA VAL A 357 -6.97 -8.99 32.20
C VAL A 357 -7.10 -10.53 32.25
N ILE A 358 -6.93 -11.18 31.11
CA ILE A 358 -6.79 -12.64 31.10
C ILE A 358 -5.46 -12.90 31.79
N PRO A 359 -5.45 -13.53 32.99
CA PRO A 359 -4.20 -13.80 33.66
C PRO A 359 -3.34 -14.70 32.78
N VAL A 360 -2.12 -14.26 32.50
CA VAL A 360 -1.10 -15.08 31.86
C VAL A 360 -0.83 -16.23 32.83
N ARG A 361 -1.26 -17.45 32.51
CA ARG A 361 -0.88 -18.64 33.27
C ARG A 361 0.65 -18.74 33.20
N PRO A 362 1.35 -18.79 34.35
CA PRO A 362 2.79 -18.98 34.34
C PRO A 362 3.11 -20.33 33.67
N ASN A 363 4.10 -20.33 32.80
CA ASN A 363 4.65 -21.54 32.19
C ASN A 363 4.98 -22.53 33.29
N VAL A 364 4.24 -23.66 33.34
CA VAL A 364 4.60 -24.82 34.17
C VAL A 364 5.89 -25.36 33.57
N GLN A 365 6.97 -25.13 34.29
CA GLN A 365 8.29 -25.69 33.98
C GLN A 365 8.19 -27.21 33.88
N ILE A 366 8.57 -27.76 32.73
CA ILE A 366 8.94 -29.15 32.58
C ILE A 366 10.26 -29.35 33.32
N ARG A 367 10.15 -29.62 34.64
CA ARG A 367 11.20 -30.24 35.44
C ARG A 367 10.65 -31.58 35.89
N ARG A 368 10.87 -32.64 35.11
CA ARG A 368 10.93 -34.05 35.58
C ARG A 368 11.54 -34.89 34.44
N GLY A 369 12.82 -35.24 34.58
CA GLY A 369 13.44 -36.23 33.68
C GLY A 369 14.96 -36.29 33.75
N LEU A 370 15.57 -36.04 34.93
CA LEU A 370 16.99 -36.34 35.13
C LEU A 370 17.26 -36.76 36.58
N GLN A 371 16.66 -37.86 37.01
CA GLN A 371 17.06 -38.64 38.18
C GLN A 371 16.48 -40.05 38.10
N ARG A 372 17.14 -40.94 37.35
CA ARG A 372 17.15 -42.40 37.51
C ARG A 372 18.08 -43.01 36.47
N ARG A 373 19.37 -42.96 36.72
CA ARG A 373 20.38 -43.93 36.27
C ARG A 373 21.63 -43.73 37.11
N ARG A 374 21.56 -44.16 38.39
CA ARG A 374 22.70 -44.56 39.23
C ARG A 374 22.17 -45.45 40.33
N SER A 375 22.06 -46.73 40.06
CA SER A 375 22.07 -47.84 41.01
C SER A 375 21.72 -49.12 40.27
N GLU A 376 22.71 -49.69 39.64
CA GLU A 376 22.75 -51.12 39.34
C GLU A 376 24.09 -51.36 38.67
N SER A 377 25.12 -51.48 39.53
CA SER A 377 26.33 -52.23 39.28
C SER A 377 26.91 -52.65 40.64
N ARG A 378 26.39 -53.75 41.11
CA ARG A 378 27.11 -54.74 41.90
C ARG A 378 26.52 -56.11 41.61
#